data_37a161012c3cddf53e248b3a11b080e5
#
_entry.id   37a161012c3cddf53e248b3a11b080e5
#
_cell.length_a   1.000
_cell.length_b   1.000
_cell.length_c   1.000
_cell.angle_alpha   90.00
_cell.angle_beta   90.00
_cell.angle_gamma   90.00
#
_symmetry.space_group_name_H-M   'P 1'
#
loop_
_entity.id
_entity.type
_entity.pdbx_description
1 polymer ?
#
loop_
_entity_poly.entity_id
_entity_poly.type
_entity_poly.pdbx_seq_one_letter_code
_entity_poly.pdbx_strand_id
1 'polypeptide(L)'
;MNKIIVIVGPTAVGKTYISVELAKKLNTEIISADSMQIYKGMNIGTAKITEEEKQGIIHHMIDIINPDEEYSVSEFKYDAEKIIDRLLSENRIPIIVGGSGLYVNSLIYDLDFGNTKSNKKLREYYTYYYKEHGEDALYDKLLKIDPVAAEKIHKNNIKRIIRALEVYDITGVKFSELNTDIRKKSNKYDCILIGLSMERKVLYERINQRVDEMLSNGLVDEVSSLIKKGYGKNLVSMRGIGYKEIIEYLEGNTDYEEAVNTLKQNTRRF
;
A
#
# COMPACT_ATOMS: atom_id res chain seq x y z
N MET A 1 -20.55 19.19 -7.71
CA MET A 1 -19.09 19.32 -8.00
C MET A 1 -18.41 18.06 -7.51
N ASN A 2 -17.70 17.33 -8.38
CA ASN A 2 -17.04 16.06 -7.99
C ASN A 2 -15.59 16.33 -7.50
N LYS A 3 -15.41 17.32 -6.62
CA LYS A 3 -14.09 17.69 -6.12
C LYS A 3 -13.61 16.77 -5.00
N ILE A 4 -12.35 16.33 -5.09
CA ILE A 4 -11.66 15.60 -4.04
C ILE A 4 -10.33 16.27 -3.73
N ILE A 5 -9.86 16.15 -2.50
CA ILE A 5 -8.52 16.60 -2.09
C ILE A 5 -7.67 15.38 -1.81
N VAL A 6 -6.48 15.33 -2.40
CA VAL A 6 -5.52 14.24 -2.21
C VAL A 6 -4.23 14.78 -1.62
N ILE A 7 -3.84 14.32 -0.43
CA ILE A 7 -2.62 14.73 0.27
C ILE A 7 -1.61 13.60 0.24
N VAL A 8 -0.47 13.84 -0.40
CA VAL A 8 0.62 12.88 -0.55
C VAL A 8 1.94 13.44 -0.01
N GLY A 9 2.91 12.59 0.21
CA GLY A 9 4.25 12.96 0.67
C GLY A 9 4.91 11.81 1.43
N PRO A 10 6.20 11.91 1.75
CA PRO A 10 6.92 10.86 2.47
C PRO A 10 6.34 10.63 3.88
N THR A 11 6.71 9.49 4.49
CA THR A 11 6.39 9.24 5.90
C THR A 11 7.01 10.33 6.79
N ALA A 12 6.43 10.61 7.95
CA ALA A 12 6.87 11.63 8.92
C ALA A 12 6.84 13.10 8.44
N VAL A 13 6.30 13.41 7.24
CA VAL A 13 6.21 14.81 6.73
C VAL A 13 5.07 15.64 7.36
N GLY A 14 4.16 14.99 8.12
CA GLY A 14 3.04 15.69 8.79
C GLY A 14 1.69 15.59 8.06
N LYS A 15 1.52 14.63 7.13
CA LYS A 15 0.24 14.43 6.41
C LYS A 15 -0.96 14.31 7.34
N THR A 16 -0.85 13.49 8.39
CA THR A 16 -1.94 13.23 9.35
C THR A 16 -2.42 14.51 10.01
N TYR A 17 -1.52 15.31 10.55
CA TYR A 17 -1.87 16.58 11.20
C TYR A 17 -2.59 17.54 10.24
N ILE A 18 -2.02 17.75 9.04
CA ILE A 18 -2.60 18.65 8.04
C ILE A 18 -3.96 18.17 7.58
N SER A 19 -4.13 16.86 7.38
CA SER A 19 -5.41 16.30 6.93
C SER A 19 -6.52 16.46 7.97
N VAL A 20 -6.23 16.25 9.25
CA VAL A 20 -7.19 16.43 10.33
C VAL A 20 -7.61 17.91 10.45
N GLU A 21 -6.65 18.83 10.45
CA GLU A 21 -6.95 20.27 10.50
C GLU A 21 -7.78 20.72 9.28
N LEU A 22 -7.47 20.19 8.10
CA LEU A 22 -8.23 20.50 6.89
C LEU A 22 -9.64 19.89 6.95
N ALA A 23 -9.78 18.66 7.43
CA ALA A 23 -11.06 17.97 7.57
C ALA A 23 -12.01 18.70 8.54
N LYS A 24 -11.50 19.24 9.64
CA LYS A 24 -12.27 20.09 10.55
C LYS A 24 -12.80 21.34 9.85
N LYS A 25 -11.92 22.05 9.12
CA LYS A 25 -12.31 23.29 8.43
C LYS A 25 -13.34 23.06 7.33
N LEU A 26 -13.27 21.92 6.65
CA LEU A 26 -14.18 21.55 5.57
C LEU A 26 -15.40 20.74 6.04
N ASN A 27 -15.50 20.46 7.34
CA ASN A 27 -16.52 19.60 7.92
C ASN A 27 -16.69 18.28 7.12
N THR A 28 -15.57 17.54 6.93
CA THR A 28 -15.53 16.35 6.08
C THR A 28 -14.80 15.19 6.77
N GLU A 29 -14.68 14.09 6.03
CA GLU A 29 -14.08 12.84 6.50
C GLU A 29 -12.82 12.52 5.69
N ILE A 30 -11.96 11.67 6.25
CA ILE A 30 -10.69 11.29 5.67
C ILE A 30 -10.75 9.83 5.21
N ILE A 31 -10.15 9.57 4.04
CA ILE A 31 -9.96 8.22 3.48
C ILE A 31 -8.45 7.94 3.49
N SER A 32 -8.02 6.96 4.27
CA SER A 32 -6.62 6.52 4.29
C SER A 32 -6.28 5.77 3.02
N ALA A 33 -5.27 6.23 2.28
CA ALA A 33 -4.67 5.54 1.14
C ALA A 33 -3.31 4.93 1.54
N ASP A 34 -3.32 4.16 2.61
CA ASP A 34 -2.18 3.41 3.12
C ASP A 34 -2.49 1.90 3.12
N SER A 35 -1.72 1.14 2.34
CA SER A 35 -1.96 -0.30 2.16
C SER A 35 -1.60 -1.16 3.37
N MET A 36 -1.02 -0.57 4.42
CA MET A 36 -0.69 -1.27 5.66
C MET A 36 -1.63 -0.95 6.80
N GLN A 37 -2.21 0.26 6.84
CA GLN A 37 -3.17 0.65 7.87
C GLN A 37 -4.54 -0.03 7.76
N ILE A 38 -4.80 -0.72 6.65
CA ILE A 38 -6.02 -1.53 6.44
C ILE A 38 -6.10 -2.74 7.37
N TYR A 39 -4.95 -3.23 7.86
CA TYR A 39 -4.88 -4.45 8.67
C TYR A 39 -5.20 -4.18 10.14
N LYS A 40 -6.13 -4.97 10.70
CA LYS A 40 -6.49 -4.93 12.13
C LYS A 40 -5.33 -5.37 13.01
N GLY A 41 -5.12 -4.66 14.11
CA GLY A 41 -4.10 -4.99 15.11
C GLY A 41 -2.66 -4.68 14.70
N MET A 42 -2.44 -4.10 13.53
CA MET A 42 -1.16 -3.59 13.06
C MET A 42 -1.13 -2.06 13.24
N ASN A 43 -0.89 -1.60 14.46
CA ASN A 43 -1.11 -0.21 14.85
C ASN A 43 0.20 0.57 14.93
N ILE A 44 1.16 0.06 15.70
CA ILE A 44 2.42 0.76 15.99
C ILE A 44 3.31 0.76 14.74
N GLY A 45 3.55 -0.42 14.15
CA GLY A 45 4.43 -0.56 12.99
C GLY A 45 3.94 0.15 11.72
N THR A 46 2.62 0.36 11.59
CA THR A 46 2.03 1.15 10.49
C THR A 46 1.88 2.64 10.83
N ALA A 47 2.24 3.04 12.05
CA ALA A 47 1.97 4.37 12.59
C ALA A 47 0.52 4.80 12.35
N LYS A 48 -0.40 3.91 12.69
CA LYS A 48 -1.83 4.14 12.55
C LYS A 48 -2.25 5.31 13.44
N ILE A 49 -3.10 6.17 12.91
CA ILE A 49 -3.63 7.32 13.65
C ILE A 49 -4.38 6.86 14.89
N THR A 50 -4.08 7.44 16.04
CA THR A 50 -4.78 7.16 17.30
C THR A 50 -6.11 7.91 17.39
N GLU A 51 -6.99 7.50 18.29
CA GLU A 51 -8.28 8.19 18.50
C GLU A 51 -8.08 9.65 18.96
N GLU A 52 -7.03 9.90 19.74
CA GLU A 52 -6.66 11.25 20.14
C GLU A 52 -6.23 12.11 18.94
N GLU A 53 -5.39 11.57 18.07
CA GLU A 53 -4.93 12.26 16.86
C GLU A 53 -6.05 12.49 15.85
N LYS A 54 -7.06 11.60 15.78
CA LYS A 54 -8.25 11.78 14.93
C LYS A 54 -9.07 13.01 15.31
N GLN A 55 -9.05 13.41 16.57
CA GLN A 55 -9.77 14.59 17.10
C GLN A 55 -11.25 14.61 16.67
N GLY A 56 -11.89 13.45 16.66
CA GLY A 56 -13.29 13.28 16.26
C GLY A 56 -13.55 13.21 14.75
N ILE A 57 -12.52 13.30 13.91
CA ILE A 57 -12.67 13.15 12.46
C ILE A 57 -12.75 11.67 12.10
N ILE A 58 -13.75 11.31 11.29
CA ILE A 58 -13.92 9.95 10.79
C ILE A 58 -12.83 9.64 9.77
N HIS A 59 -12.12 8.52 10.00
CA HIS A 59 -11.11 7.99 9.09
C HIS A 59 -11.57 6.64 8.56
N HIS A 60 -11.70 6.56 7.25
CA HIS A 60 -12.06 5.34 6.53
C HIS A 60 -10.83 4.58 6.04
N MET A 61 -11.02 3.33 5.65
CA MET A 61 -9.99 2.44 5.11
C MET A 61 -8.88 2.13 6.11
N ILE A 62 -9.22 2.09 7.39
CA ILE A 62 -8.37 1.70 8.51
C ILE A 62 -9.03 0.52 9.21
N ASP A 63 -8.27 -0.51 9.61
CA ASP A 63 -8.75 -1.69 10.35
C ASP A 63 -9.91 -2.45 9.66
N ILE A 64 -9.86 -2.59 8.35
CA ILE A 64 -10.95 -3.18 7.57
C ILE A 64 -10.81 -4.70 7.38
N ILE A 65 -9.61 -5.26 7.38
CA ILE A 65 -9.34 -6.69 7.18
C ILE A 65 -8.37 -7.24 8.24
N ASN A 66 -8.32 -8.58 8.38
CA ASN A 66 -7.33 -9.24 9.23
C ASN A 66 -5.98 -9.38 8.50
N PRO A 67 -4.87 -9.58 9.23
CA PRO A 67 -3.53 -9.68 8.62
C PRO A 67 -3.34 -10.83 7.61
N ASP A 68 -4.15 -11.88 7.67
CA ASP A 68 -4.13 -13.05 6.78
C ASP A 68 -5.07 -12.92 5.59
N GLU A 69 -5.85 -11.85 5.51
CA GLU A 69 -6.74 -11.58 4.37
C GLU A 69 -6.00 -10.83 3.26
N GLU A 70 -6.34 -11.14 2.01
CA GLU A 70 -5.86 -10.40 0.85
C GLU A 70 -6.76 -9.18 0.58
N TYR A 71 -6.14 -8.06 0.22
CA TYR A 71 -6.84 -6.86 -0.20
C TYR A 71 -6.12 -6.21 -1.38
N SER A 72 -6.80 -6.15 -2.49
CA SER A 72 -6.25 -5.64 -3.74
C SER A 72 -6.49 -4.15 -3.92
N VAL A 73 -5.70 -3.53 -4.80
CA VAL A 73 -5.94 -2.14 -5.22
C VAL A 73 -7.31 -1.94 -5.88
N SER A 74 -7.86 -2.96 -6.53
CA SER A 74 -9.21 -2.90 -7.13
C SER A 74 -10.30 -2.84 -6.06
N GLU A 75 -10.14 -3.61 -4.98
CA GLU A 75 -11.02 -3.56 -3.82
C GLU A 75 -10.91 -2.21 -3.12
N PHE A 76 -9.68 -1.72 -2.91
CA PHE A 76 -9.47 -0.37 -2.38
C PHE A 76 -10.18 0.69 -3.21
N LYS A 77 -9.97 0.68 -4.53
CA LYS A 77 -10.62 1.64 -5.44
C LYS A 77 -12.14 1.61 -5.29
N TYR A 78 -12.72 0.41 -5.32
CA TYR A 78 -14.17 0.22 -5.22
C TYR A 78 -14.74 0.73 -3.88
N ASP A 79 -14.11 0.39 -2.75
CA ASP A 79 -14.59 0.80 -1.44
C ASP A 79 -14.35 2.30 -1.18
N ALA A 80 -13.19 2.83 -1.59
CA ALA A 80 -12.91 4.26 -1.49
C ALA A 80 -13.87 5.10 -2.37
N GLU A 81 -14.16 4.65 -3.59
CA GLU A 81 -15.10 5.34 -4.48
C GLU A 81 -16.52 5.41 -3.90
N LYS A 82 -16.99 4.36 -3.23
CA LYS A 82 -18.29 4.40 -2.52
C LYS A 82 -18.33 5.48 -1.44
N ILE A 83 -17.24 5.59 -0.66
CA ILE A 83 -17.13 6.60 0.40
C ILE A 83 -17.07 8.01 -0.22
N ILE A 84 -16.26 8.18 -1.27
CA ILE A 84 -16.14 9.44 -2.00
C ILE A 84 -17.51 9.86 -2.55
N ASP A 85 -18.20 8.97 -3.26
CA ASP A 85 -19.49 9.27 -3.91
C ASP A 85 -20.57 9.62 -2.87
N ARG A 86 -20.57 8.94 -1.69
CA ARG A 86 -21.43 9.31 -0.57
C ARG A 86 -21.15 10.72 -0.07
N LEU A 87 -19.90 11.05 0.24
CA LEU A 87 -19.54 12.36 0.77
C LEU A 87 -19.87 13.48 -0.23
N LEU A 88 -19.62 13.25 -1.51
CA LEU A 88 -19.99 14.20 -2.56
C LEU A 88 -21.50 14.40 -2.67
N SER A 89 -22.31 13.35 -2.48
CA SER A 89 -23.77 13.45 -2.44
C SER A 89 -24.28 14.28 -1.25
N GLU A 90 -23.51 14.31 -0.16
CA GLU A 90 -23.74 15.13 1.03
C GLU A 90 -23.18 16.56 0.89
N ASN A 91 -22.68 16.96 -0.29
CA ASN A 91 -21.99 18.22 -0.56
C ASN A 91 -20.72 18.42 0.29
N ARG A 92 -20.05 17.34 0.68
CA ARG A 92 -18.80 17.33 1.43
C ARG A 92 -17.65 16.97 0.50
N ILE A 93 -16.51 17.64 0.62
CA ILE A 93 -15.31 17.39 -0.19
C ILE A 93 -14.45 16.34 0.53
N PRO A 94 -14.36 15.09 0.06
CA PRO A 94 -13.56 14.06 0.72
C PRO A 94 -12.06 14.36 0.65
N ILE A 95 -11.34 14.00 1.71
CA ILE A 95 -9.88 14.12 1.78
C ILE A 95 -9.27 12.72 1.75
N ILE A 96 -8.46 12.44 0.74
CA ILE A 96 -7.69 11.21 0.61
C ILE A 96 -6.26 11.48 1.10
N VAL A 97 -5.76 10.65 2.01
CA VAL A 97 -4.42 10.85 2.60
C VAL A 97 -3.64 9.55 2.59
N GLY A 98 -2.44 9.55 2.04
CA GLY A 98 -1.63 8.33 2.13
C GLY A 98 -0.29 8.40 1.42
N GLY A 99 0.47 7.29 1.56
CA GLY A 99 1.77 7.08 0.95
C GLY A 99 1.76 5.95 -0.10
N SER A 100 0.70 5.13 -0.17
CA SER A 100 0.62 4.02 -1.13
C SER A 100 0.28 4.56 -2.53
N GLY A 101 1.33 4.82 -3.32
CA GLY A 101 1.19 5.44 -4.65
C GLY A 101 0.19 4.73 -5.55
N LEU A 102 0.13 3.38 -5.51
CA LEU A 102 -0.82 2.63 -6.32
C LEU A 102 -2.28 2.88 -5.89
N TYR A 103 -2.55 3.02 -4.59
CA TYR A 103 -3.88 3.35 -4.07
C TYR A 103 -4.30 4.76 -4.51
N VAL A 104 -3.43 5.74 -4.30
CA VAL A 104 -3.69 7.12 -4.76
C VAL A 104 -3.92 7.16 -6.27
N ASN A 105 -3.02 6.52 -7.04
CA ASN A 105 -3.11 6.51 -8.50
C ASN A 105 -4.39 5.84 -9.00
N SER A 106 -4.91 4.84 -8.30
CA SER A 106 -6.16 4.17 -8.67
C SER A 106 -7.38 5.08 -8.65
N LEU A 107 -7.35 6.14 -7.85
CA LEU A 107 -8.44 7.11 -7.71
C LEU A 107 -8.31 8.30 -8.66
N ILE A 108 -7.06 8.73 -8.95
CA ILE A 108 -6.81 9.95 -9.73
C ILE A 108 -6.53 9.70 -11.21
N TYR A 109 -6.18 8.46 -11.57
CA TYR A 109 -5.92 8.06 -12.95
C TYR A 109 -6.91 6.99 -13.42
N ASP A 110 -7.09 6.93 -14.73
CA ASP A 110 -7.96 5.96 -15.39
C ASP A 110 -7.22 4.61 -15.55
N LEU A 111 -6.91 3.98 -14.40
CA LEU A 111 -6.22 2.71 -14.37
C LEU A 111 -7.21 1.56 -14.44
N ASP A 112 -6.97 0.64 -15.39
CA ASP A 112 -7.64 -0.65 -15.47
C ASP A 112 -6.77 -1.73 -14.82
N PHE A 113 -7.31 -2.39 -13.82
CA PHE A 113 -6.64 -3.50 -13.12
C PHE A 113 -7.07 -4.86 -13.66
N GLY A 114 -7.81 -4.88 -14.80
CA GLY A 114 -8.26 -6.10 -15.47
C GLY A 114 -9.43 -6.79 -14.78
N ASN A 115 -10.11 -6.14 -13.83
CA ASN A 115 -11.29 -6.64 -13.07
C ASN A 115 -11.19 -8.12 -12.63
N THR A 116 -9.97 -8.67 -12.56
CA THR A 116 -9.70 -10.05 -12.21
C THR A 116 -9.29 -10.17 -10.77
N LYS A 117 -10.08 -10.90 -10.01
CA LYS A 117 -9.63 -11.36 -8.69
C LYS A 117 -8.35 -12.17 -8.84
N SER A 118 -7.47 -12.08 -7.86
CA SER A 118 -6.27 -12.90 -7.82
C SER A 118 -6.63 -14.40 -7.84
N ASN A 119 -5.91 -15.19 -8.64
CA ASN A 119 -6.05 -16.63 -8.65
C ASN A 119 -4.85 -17.28 -7.98
N LYS A 120 -5.02 -17.67 -6.73
CA LYS A 120 -3.95 -18.25 -5.90
C LYS A 120 -3.32 -19.48 -6.57
N LYS A 121 -4.14 -20.35 -7.19
CA LYS A 121 -3.65 -21.57 -7.86
C LYS A 121 -2.75 -21.25 -9.07
N LEU A 122 -3.13 -20.25 -9.89
CA LEU A 122 -2.30 -19.83 -11.02
C LEU A 122 -1.00 -19.18 -10.55
N ARG A 123 -1.04 -18.37 -9.50
CA ARG A 123 0.17 -17.75 -8.92
C ARG A 123 1.10 -18.80 -8.33
N GLU A 124 0.57 -19.81 -7.64
CA GLU A 124 1.33 -20.94 -7.13
C GLU A 124 1.96 -21.76 -8.28
N TYR A 125 1.20 -22.04 -9.34
CA TYR A 125 1.69 -22.72 -10.54
C TYR A 125 2.86 -21.95 -11.18
N TYR A 126 2.72 -20.65 -11.44
CA TYR A 126 3.80 -19.88 -12.06
C TYR A 126 4.98 -19.64 -11.12
N THR A 127 4.74 -19.57 -9.82
CA THR A 127 5.81 -19.52 -8.81
C THR A 127 6.61 -20.81 -8.78
N TYR A 128 5.93 -21.95 -8.84
CA TYR A 128 6.58 -23.25 -8.96
C TYR A 128 7.35 -23.38 -10.28
N TYR A 129 6.72 -23.00 -11.39
CA TYR A 129 7.37 -23.01 -12.71
C TYR A 129 8.67 -22.16 -12.70
N TYR A 130 8.63 -20.99 -12.12
CA TYR A 130 9.81 -20.13 -11.95
C TYR A 130 10.93 -20.81 -11.12
N LYS A 131 10.57 -21.49 -10.03
CA LYS A 131 11.55 -22.20 -9.19
C LYS A 131 12.23 -23.36 -9.91
N GLU A 132 11.50 -24.09 -10.77
CA GLU A 132 12.01 -25.23 -11.51
C GLU A 132 12.81 -24.84 -12.76
N HIS A 133 12.39 -23.76 -13.46
CA HIS A 133 12.92 -23.46 -14.80
C HIS A 133 13.67 -22.13 -14.87
N GLY A 134 13.64 -21.34 -13.81
CA GLY A 134 14.33 -20.05 -13.75
C GLY A 134 13.58 -18.88 -14.36
N GLU A 135 14.20 -17.68 -14.25
CA GLU A 135 13.61 -16.42 -14.68
C GLU A 135 13.44 -16.30 -16.19
N ASP A 136 14.41 -16.80 -16.96
CA ASP A 136 14.38 -16.71 -18.41
C ASP A 136 13.21 -17.53 -19.00
N ALA A 137 12.98 -18.73 -18.50
CA ALA A 137 11.88 -19.58 -18.94
C ALA A 137 10.49 -18.97 -18.62
N LEU A 138 10.35 -18.33 -17.45
CA LEU A 138 9.12 -17.61 -17.10
C LEU A 138 8.91 -16.37 -17.98
N TYR A 139 9.99 -15.61 -18.25
CA TYR A 139 9.95 -14.45 -19.11
C TYR A 139 9.60 -14.82 -20.56
N ASP A 140 10.15 -15.92 -21.08
CA ASP A 140 9.85 -16.44 -22.42
C ASP A 140 8.36 -16.80 -22.59
N LYS A 141 7.70 -17.29 -21.53
CA LYS A 141 6.24 -17.49 -21.56
C LYS A 141 5.50 -16.16 -21.76
N LEU A 142 5.90 -15.11 -21.03
CA LEU A 142 5.31 -13.79 -21.21
C LEU A 142 5.59 -13.24 -22.62
N LEU A 143 6.82 -13.38 -23.10
CA LEU A 143 7.22 -12.92 -24.43
C LEU A 143 6.40 -13.55 -25.56
N LYS A 144 6.08 -14.83 -25.45
CA LYS A 144 5.23 -15.55 -26.42
C LYS A 144 3.78 -15.09 -26.42
N ILE A 145 3.24 -14.73 -25.25
CA ILE A 145 1.83 -14.33 -25.08
C ILE A 145 1.64 -12.83 -25.31
N ASP A 146 2.50 -12.02 -24.72
CA ASP A 146 2.39 -10.55 -24.71
C ASP A 146 3.79 -9.91 -24.88
N PRO A 147 4.32 -9.85 -26.10
CA PRO A 147 5.62 -9.25 -26.37
C PRO A 147 5.70 -7.79 -25.90
N VAL A 148 4.60 -7.03 -26.02
CA VAL A 148 4.54 -5.60 -25.62
C VAL A 148 4.65 -5.44 -24.10
N ALA A 149 4.05 -6.33 -23.33
CA ALA A 149 4.23 -6.33 -21.87
C ALA A 149 5.66 -6.78 -21.49
N ALA A 150 6.21 -7.78 -22.20
CA ALA A 150 7.57 -8.28 -21.96
C ALA A 150 8.63 -7.18 -22.18
N GLU A 151 8.46 -6.33 -23.17
CA GLU A 151 9.38 -5.19 -23.40
C GLU A 151 9.37 -4.18 -22.22
N LYS A 152 8.23 -4.02 -21.55
CA LYS A 152 8.05 -3.06 -20.44
C LYS A 152 8.33 -3.64 -19.06
N ILE A 153 8.28 -4.95 -18.92
CA ILE A 153 8.47 -5.65 -17.64
C ILE A 153 9.86 -6.26 -17.62
N HIS A 154 10.72 -5.74 -16.70
CA HIS A 154 12.05 -6.32 -16.54
C HIS A 154 11.98 -7.79 -16.11
N LYS A 155 12.84 -8.65 -16.68
CA LYS A 155 12.83 -10.10 -16.45
C LYS A 155 12.93 -10.51 -14.97
N ASN A 156 13.63 -9.73 -14.16
CA ASN A 156 13.75 -9.99 -12.71
C ASN A 156 12.48 -9.58 -11.92
N ASN A 157 11.49 -8.97 -12.58
CA ASN A 157 10.23 -8.62 -11.91
C ASN A 157 9.22 -9.78 -11.97
N ILE A 158 9.60 -10.90 -11.35
CA ILE A 158 8.86 -12.17 -11.35
C ILE A 158 7.38 -11.97 -10.98
N LYS A 159 7.11 -11.16 -9.95
CA LYS A 159 5.73 -10.89 -9.50
C LYS A 159 4.88 -10.24 -10.60
N ARG A 160 5.47 -9.30 -11.35
CA ARG A 160 4.76 -8.60 -12.43
C ARG A 160 4.58 -9.49 -13.66
N ILE A 161 5.55 -10.35 -13.96
CA ILE A 161 5.45 -11.36 -15.02
C ILE A 161 4.32 -12.33 -14.68
N ILE A 162 4.31 -12.90 -13.45
CA ILE A 162 3.25 -13.82 -12.99
C ILE A 162 1.88 -13.14 -13.09
N ARG A 163 1.77 -11.85 -12.71
CA ARG A 163 0.50 -11.12 -12.82
C ARG A 163 0.05 -10.97 -14.27
N ALA A 164 0.95 -10.69 -15.19
CA ALA A 164 0.62 -10.57 -16.61
C ALA A 164 0.12 -11.89 -17.21
N LEU A 165 0.79 -12.99 -16.87
CA LEU A 165 0.36 -14.34 -17.25
C LEU A 165 -0.98 -14.72 -16.61
N GLU A 166 -1.15 -14.46 -15.31
CA GLU A 166 -2.40 -14.70 -14.58
C GLU A 166 -3.59 -13.97 -15.24
N VAL A 167 -3.42 -12.71 -15.59
CA VAL A 167 -4.48 -11.92 -16.26
C VAL A 167 -4.87 -12.57 -17.58
N TYR A 168 -3.89 -12.92 -18.40
CA TYR A 168 -4.15 -13.57 -19.69
C TYR A 168 -4.87 -14.92 -19.53
N ASP A 169 -4.41 -15.76 -18.60
CA ASP A 169 -5.04 -17.09 -18.38
C ASP A 169 -6.50 -16.98 -17.90
N ILE A 170 -6.83 -15.93 -17.14
CA ILE A 170 -8.19 -15.76 -16.62
C ILE A 170 -9.11 -15.10 -17.65
N THR A 171 -8.60 -14.12 -18.42
CA THR A 171 -9.45 -13.25 -19.24
C THR A 171 -9.29 -13.42 -20.73
N GLY A 172 -8.19 -14.02 -21.17
CA GLY A 172 -7.78 -13.99 -22.58
C GLY A 172 -7.26 -12.64 -23.07
N VAL A 173 -7.27 -11.59 -22.21
CA VAL A 173 -6.81 -10.24 -22.56
C VAL A 173 -5.34 -10.09 -22.22
N LYS A 174 -4.54 -9.53 -23.12
CA LYS A 174 -3.13 -9.26 -22.87
C LYS A 174 -2.96 -8.16 -21.83
N PHE A 175 -1.96 -8.32 -20.98
CA PHE A 175 -1.68 -7.34 -19.93
C PHE A 175 -1.33 -5.95 -20.50
N SER A 176 -0.69 -5.92 -21.69
CA SER A 176 -0.38 -4.69 -22.41
C SER A 176 -1.61 -3.94 -22.94
N GLU A 177 -2.75 -4.62 -23.06
CA GLU A 177 -4.02 -4.01 -23.51
C GLU A 177 -4.77 -3.33 -22.36
N LEU A 178 -4.40 -3.62 -21.10
CA LEU A 178 -4.95 -2.94 -19.95
C LEU A 178 -4.43 -1.49 -19.91
N ASN A 179 -5.32 -0.58 -19.54
CA ASN A 179 -4.93 0.82 -19.34
C ASN A 179 -4.15 0.97 -18.03
N THR A 180 -2.82 0.86 -18.10
CA THR A 180 -1.90 1.06 -16.98
C THR A 180 -1.16 2.41 -17.06
N ASP A 181 -1.57 3.30 -17.97
CA ASP A 181 -0.93 4.61 -18.16
C ASP A 181 -1.40 5.60 -17.09
N ILE A 182 -0.53 5.83 -16.10
CA ILE A 182 -0.75 6.81 -15.02
C ILE A 182 -0.77 8.26 -15.51
N ARG A 183 -0.54 8.53 -16.79
CA ARG A 183 -0.64 9.88 -17.37
C ARG A 183 -2.06 10.23 -17.82
N LYS A 184 -2.91 9.23 -18.03
CA LYS A 184 -4.31 9.44 -18.36
C LYS A 184 -5.12 9.67 -17.09
N LYS A 185 -5.41 10.94 -16.78
CA LYS A 185 -6.24 11.29 -15.62
C LYS A 185 -7.65 10.72 -15.75
N SER A 186 -8.21 10.29 -14.63
CA SER A 186 -9.62 9.94 -14.53
C SER A 186 -10.47 11.21 -14.65
N ASN A 187 -11.57 11.12 -15.40
CA ASN A 187 -12.57 12.20 -15.48
C ASN A 187 -13.64 12.09 -14.40
N LYS A 188 -13.54 11.08 -13.52
CA LYS A 188 -14.57 10.83 -12.48
C LYS A 188 -14.58 11.92 -11.42
N TYR A 189 -13.40 12.38 -11.01
CA TYR A 189 -13.24 13.38 -9.95
C TYR A 189 -12.35 14.55 -10.39
N ASP A 190 -12.70 15.76 -9.93
CA ASP A 190 -11.86 16.95 -10.03
C ASP A 190 -10.88 16.95 -8.85
N CYS A 191 -9.66 16.51 -9.08
CA CYS A 191 -8.67 16.22 -8.05
C CYS A 191 -7.76 17.42 -7.77
N ILE A 192 -7.76 17.89 -6.52
CA ILE A 192 -6.76 18.83 -5.98
C ILE A 192 -5.67 17.99 -5.31
N LEU A 193 -4.51 17.87 -5.96
CA LEU A 193 -3.37 17.10 -5.45
C LEU A 193 -2.42 18.02 -4.68
N ILE A 194 -2.20 17.72 -3.40
CA ILE A 194 -1.30 18.45 -2.49
C ILE A 194 -0.12 17.55 -2.14
N GLY A 195 1.07 17.91 -2.59
CA GLY A 195 2.31 17.24 -2.25
C GLY A 195 3.00 17.92 -1.07
N LEU A 196 3.21 17.20 0.03
CA LEU A 196 4.00 17.70 1.15
C LEU A 196 5.46 17.28 0.99
N SER A 197 6.37 18.21 1.23
CA SER A 197 7.81 17.95 1.22
C SER A 197 8.49 18.61 2.42
N MET A 198 9.67 18.14 2.74
CA MET A 198 10.50 18.66 3.82
C MET A 198 11.96 18.52 3.43
N GLU A 199 12.84 19.35 4.00
CA GLU A 199 14.28 19.18 3.82
C GLU A 199 14.71 17.76 4.24
N ARG A 200 15.54 17.13 3.42
CA ARG A 200 15.90 15.70 3.56
C ARG A 200 16.52 15.40 4.93
N LYS A 201 17.37 16.29 5.44
CA LYS A 201 18.01 16.11 6.74
C LYS A 201 16.97 16.06 7.87
N VAL A 202 16.08 17.05 7.89
CA VAL A 202 15.00 17.13 8.89
C VAL A 202 14.05 15.94 8.79
N LEU A 203 13.72 15.51 7.56
CA LEU A 203 12.88 14.36 7.33
C LEU A 203 13.52 13.08 7.91
N TYR A 204 14.81 12.88 7.70
CA TYR A 204 15.53 11.72 8.21
C TYR A 204 15.61 11.69 9.74
N GLU A 205 15.80 12.85 10.37
CA GLU A 205 15.75 12.99 11.84
C GLU A 205 14.36 12.60 12.37
N ARG A 206 13.28 13.10 11.75
CA ARG A 206 11.91 12.74 12.11
C ARG A 206 11.58 11.27 11.90
N ILE A 207 12.07 10.67 10.81
CA ILE A 207 11.91 9.23 10.57
C ILE A 207 12.60 8.43 11.65
N ASN A 208 13.84 8.77 12.01
CA ASN A 208 14.57 8.06 13.05
C ASN A 208 13.87 8.18 14.41
N GLN A 209 13.46 9.40 14.79
CA GLN A 209 12.71 9.63 16.02
C GLN A 209 11.41 8.82 16.05
N ARG A 210 10.66 8.79 14.95
CA ARG A 210 9.42 8.01 14.85
C ARG A 210 9.67 6.51 15.04
N VAL A 211 10.77 5.97 14.51
CA VAL A 211 11.13 4.56 14.73
C VAL A 211 11.45 4.33 16.20
N ASP A 212 12.17 5.24 16.86
CA ASP A 212 12.48 5.13 18.29
C ASP A 212 11.18 5.20 19.14
N GLU A 213 10.23 6.07 18.77
CA GLU A 213 8.90 6.14 19.38
C GLU A 213 8.09 4.84 19.18
N MET A 214 8.11 4.25 17.97
CA MET A 214 7.47 2.95 17.71
C MET A 214 8.02 1.85 18.61
N LEU A 215 9.34 1.79 18.78
CA LEU A 215 9.99 0.79 19.63
C LEU A 215 9.64 1.01 21.10
N SER A 216 9.67 2.25 21.59
CA SER A 216 9.30 2.58 22.97
C SER A 216 7.81 2.34 23.26
N ASN A 217 6.95 2.45 22.25
CA ASN A 217 5.52 2.17 22.35
C ASN A 217 5.16 0.68 22.21
N GLY A 218 6.16 -0.22 22.10
CA GLY A 218 5.94 -1.66 22.13
C GLY A 218 5.81 -2.31 20.75
N LEU A 219 6.49 -1.80 19.71
CA LEU A 219 6.49 -2.43 18.38
C LEU A 219 6.90 -3.90 18.44
N VAL A 220 7.90 -4.26 19.27
CA VAL A 220 8.36 -5.64 19.42
C VAL A 220 7.24 -6.53 19.99
N ASP A 221 6.49 -6.02 20.97
CA ASP A 221 5.38 -6.73 21.59
C ASP A 221 4.21 -6.90 20.63
N GLU A 222 3.91 -5.87 19.81
CA GLU A 222 2.89 -5.94 18.76
C GLU A 222 3.23 -7.06 17.77
N VAL A 223 4.46 -7.10 17.24
CA VAL A 223 4.91 -8.14 16.29
C VAL A 223 4.87 -9.53 16.94
N SER A 224 5.39 -9.66 18.17
CA SER A 224 5.35 -10.93 18.92
C SER A 224 3.93 -11.43 19.13
N SER A 225 2.99 -10.52 19.45
CA SER A 225 1.57 -10.85 19.61
C SER A 225 0.93 -11.33 18.31
N LEU A 226 1.25 -10.70 17.17
CA LEU A 226 0.75 -11.12 15.86
C LEU A 226 1.27 -12.51 15.48
N ILE A 227 2.55 -12.80 15.73
CA ILE A 227 3.14 -14.12 15.49
C ILE A 227 2.45 -15.18 16.36
N LYS A 228 2.22 -14.90 17.65
CA LYS A 228 1.50 -15.81 18.57
C LYS A 228 0.07 -16.10 18.14
N LYS A 229 -0.58 -15.18 17.41
CA LYS A 229 -1.90 -15.36 16.80
C LYS A 229 -1.85 -16.16 15.50
N GLY A 230 -0.68 -16.60 15.04
CA GLY A 230 -0.51 -17.41 13.84
C GLY A 230 -0.22 -16.59 12.57
N TYR A 231 -0.04 -15.28 12.65
CA TYR A 231 0.31 -14.46 11.49
C TYR A 231 1.81 -14.57 11.20
N GLY A 232 2.15 -15.41 10.22
CA GLY A 232 3.55 -15.71 9.86
C GLY A 232 4.14 -14.74 8.84
N LYS A 233 5.47 -14.73 8.73
CA LYS A 233 6.28 -13.89 7.82
C LYS A 233 5.93 -14.05 6.33
N ASN A 234 5.20 -15.09 5.95
CA ASN A 234 4.78 -15.30 4.57
C ASN A 234 3.61 -14.40 4.15
N LEU A 235 2.87 -13.84 5.11
CA LEU A 235 1.76 -12.94 4.84
C LEU A 235 2.24 -11.61 4.27
N VAL A 236 1.45 -11.01 3.37
CA VAL A 236 1.77 -9.71 2.76
C VAL A 236 1.86 -8.62 3.83
N SER A 237 0.94 -8.63 4.79
CA SER A 237 0.91 -7.73 5.95
C SER A 237 2.21 -7.77 6.76
N MET A 238 2.71 -8.97 7.08
CA MET A 238 3.90 -9.17 7.92
C MET A 238 5.22 -8.87 7.20
N ARG A 239 5.19 -8.58 5.88
CA ARG A 239 6.34 -8.11 5.10
C ARG A 239 6.46 -6.58 5.08
N GLY A 240 5.55 -5.86 5.74
CA GLY A 240 5.63 -4.41 5.89
C GLY A 240 6.89 -3.99 6.63
N ILE A 241 7.34 -2.75 6.34
CA ILE A 241 8.45 -2.12 7.06
C ILE A 241 8.04 -1.99 8.53
N GLY A 242 8.94 -2.34 9.43
CA GLY A 242 8.69 -2.45 10.86
C GLY A 242 8.43 -3.89 11.30
N TYR A 243 7.60 -4.61 10.57
CA TYR A 243 7.25 -6.00 10.92
C TYR A 243 8.34 -6.97 10.51
N LYS A 244 8.78 -6.94 9.26
CA LYS A 244 9.79 -7.88 8.75
C LYS A 244 11.12 -7.77 9.50
N GLU A 245 11.56 -6.56 9.86
CA GLU A 245 12.82 -6.34 10.58
C GLU A 245 12.72 -6.88 12.01
N ILE A 246 11.61 -6.66 12.70
CA ILE A 246 11.39 -7.17 14.05
C ILE A 246 11.18 -8.70 14.04
N ILE A 247 10.59 -9.27 13.00
CA ILE A 247 10.50 -10.74 12.85
C ILE A 247 11.88 -11.35 12.77
N GLU A 248 12.81 -10.82 11.96
CA GLU A 248 14.19 -11.32 11.86
C GLU A 248 14.91 -11.28 13.22
N TYR A 249 14.68 -10.24 14.01
CA TYR A 249 15.19 -10.17 15.39
C TYR A 249 14.57 -11.24 16.29
N LEU A 250 13.24 -11.41 16.28
CA LEU A 250 12.56 -12.39 17.12
C LEU A 250 12.88 -13.85 16.75
N GLU A 251 13.24 -14.11 15.49
CA GLU A 251 13.72 -15.41 15.00
C GLU A 251 15.22 -15.65 15.32
N GLY A 252 15.93 -14.63 15.84
CA GLY A 252 17.37 -14.73 16.15
C GLY A 252 18.28 -14.64 14.92
N ASN A 253 17.77 -14.17 13.78
CA ASN A 253 18.54 -14.00 12.54
C ASN A 253 19.41 -12.73 12.58
N THR A 254 19.02 -11.72 13.37
CA THR A 254 19.77 -10.48 13.60
C THR A 254 19.71 -10.11 15.08
N ASP A 255 20.64 -9.28 15.55
CA ASP A 255 20.52 -8.68 16.87
C ASP A 255 19.56 -7.47 16.86
N TYR A 256 19.21 -6.98 18.05
CA TYR A 256 18.26 -5.89 18.20
C TYR A 256 18.75 -4.58 17.55
N GLU A 257 20.04 -4.25 17.72
CA GLU A 257 20.63 -3.02 17.20
C GLU A 257 20.64 -3.03 15.67
N GLU A 258 21.01 -4.17 15.06
CA GLU A 258 20.99 -4.36 13.62
C GLU A 258 19.56 -4.26 13.05
N ALA A 259 18.57 -4.87 13.70
CA ALA A 259 17.16 -4.78 13.32
C ALA A 259 16.65 -3.33 13.33
N VAL A 260 16.96 -2.57 14.40
CA VAL A 260 16.59 -1.14 14.52
C VAL A 260 17.26 -0.30 13.44
N ASN A 261 18.55 -0.48 13.20
CA ASN A 261 19.29 0.26 12.17
C ASN A 261 18.74 -0.05 10.78
N THR A 262 18.42 -1.30 10.49
CA THR A 262 17.81 -1.73 9.22
C THR A 262 16.42 -1.14 9.05
N LEU A 263 15.61 -1.12 10.10
CA LEU A 263 14.28 -0.50 10.09
C LEU A 263 14.38 1.00 9.79
N LYS A 264 15.25 1.76 10.47
CA LYS A 264 15.49 3.17 10.19
C LYS A 264 15.93 3.40 8.74
N GLN A 265 16.85 2.56 8.24
CA GLN A 265 17.34 2.65 6.87
C GLN A 265 16.23 2.37 5.84
N ASN A 266 15.45 1.31 6.01
CA ASN A 266 14.37 0.94 5.11
C ASN A 266 13.26 2.00 5.10
N THR A 267 12.92 2.57 6.27
CA THR A 267 11.93 3.65 6.36
C THR A 267 12.39 4.92 5.65
N ARG A 268 13.70 5.24 5.68
CA ARG A 268 14.25 6.38 4.93
C ARG A 268 14.29 6.16 3.40
N ARG A 269 14.33 4.90 2.95
CA ARG A 269 14.34 4.53 1.51
C ARG A 269 12.94 4.43 0.91
N PHE A 270 11.93 4.23 1.75
CA PHE A 270 10.53 4.16 1.35
C PHE A 270 9.97 5.55 1.07
#